data_2f23d40f2f023447fe5428af78653802
#
_entry.id   2f23d40f2f023447fe5428af78653802
#
_cell.length_a   1.000
_cell.length_b   1.000
_cell.length_c   1.000
_cell.angle_alpha   90.00
_cell.angle_beta   90.00
_cell.angle_gamma   90.00
#
_symmetry.space_group_name_H-M   'P 1'
#
loop_
_entity.id
_entity.type
_entity.pdbx_description
1 polymer ?
#
loop_
_entity_poly.entity_id
_entity_poly.type
_entity_poly.pdbx_seq_one_letter_code
_entity_poly.pdbx_strand_id
1 'polypeptide(L)'
;RKQAEKILKEKKGYDNLLNSHKQSEKEINELYDIFQLASEENDKQLVQETLKKFSKLKEEFKKLEIKCFLSNENDILDSYLEFHAGAGGTESQDWAAMLRRMYMKWAAVRDFKVELISEHKGDEAGIKSSVIKISGEYIYGFLKSESGIHRLVRISPFDSGARRHTSFASVWVYPVISEDIDIEILDKDLRIDTYRSSGAGGQHVNTTDSAVRITHIPSKIVVQCQNERSQHKNKETCMNMLKARLYEHEIQKRKKESDNIENSKSEIGWGHQIRSYVLHPYRMVKDNRTNYENSNPDKVLDGEIDDFLENSLYKINA
;
A
#
# COMPACT_ATOMS: atom_id res chain seq x y z
N ARG A 1 11.83 17.32 18.14
CA ARG A 1 12.94 16.74 17.35
C ARG A 1 12.41 15.83 16.25
N LYS A 2 11.62 14.78 16.54
CA LYS A 2 11.05 13.84 15.54
C LYS A 2 10.25 14.55 14.42
N GLN A 3 9.40 15.53 14.75
CA GLN A 3 8.67 16.32 13.73
C GLN A 3 9.60 17.11 12.80
N ALA A 4 10.66 17.71 13.35
CA ALA A 4 11.65 18.44 12.56
C ALA A 4 12.44 17.49 11.63
N GLU A 5 12.76 16.29 12.11
CA GLU A 5 13.41 15.25 11.30
C GLU A 5 12.50 14.77 10.16
N LYS A 6 11.18 14.57 10.44
CA LYS A 6 10.18 14.21 9.42
C LYS A 6 10.10 15.28 8.33
N ILE A 7 9.94 16.56 8.71
CA ILE A 7 9.89 17.70 7.78
C ILE A 7 11.19 17.83 6.97
N LEU A 8 12.34 17.64 7.60
CA LEU A 8 13.64 17.68 6.90
C LEU A 8 13.77 16.53 5.89
N LYS A 9 13.30 15.34 6.24
CA LYS A 9 13.29 14.18 5.33
C LYS A 9 12.36 14.40 4.14
N GLU A 10 11.16 14.93 4.37
CA GLU A 10 10.21 15.30 3.31
C GLU A 10 10.80 16.39 2.40
N LYS A 11 11.32 17.46 2.99
CA LYS A 11 12.00 18.53 2.23
C LYS A 11 13.10 17.98 1.35
N LYS A 12 13.99 17.13 1.91
CA LYS A 12 15.08 16.51 1.15
C LYS A 12 14.54 15.64 0.00
N GLY A 13 13.42 14.97 0.19
CA GLY A 13 12.73 14.20 -0.86
C GLY A 13 12.30 15.11 -2.03
N TYR A 14 11.62 16.21 -1.72
CA TYR A 14 11.20 17.20 -2.73
C TYR A 14 12.38 17.91 -3.41
N ASP A 15 13.41 18.27 -2.65
CA ASP A 15 14.61 18.89 -3.22
C ASP A 15 15.33 17.94 -4.19
N ASN A 16 15.39 16.64 -3.87
CA ASN A 16 15.96 15.63 -4.76
C ASN A 16 15.15 15.49 -6.05
N LEU A 17 13.80 15.44 -5.96
CA LEU A 17 12.91 15.37 -7.13
C LEU A 17 13.09 16.60 -8.03
N LEU A 18 13.08 17.80 -7.46
CA LEU A 18 13.27 19.05 -8.20
C LEU A 18 14.66 19.12 -8.89
N ASN A 19 15.71 18.69 -8.19
CA ASN A 19 17.06 18.66 -8.75
C ASN A 19 17.16 17.63 -9.89
N SER A 20 16.57 16.44 -9.71
CA SER A 20 16.52 15.41 -10.76
C SER A 20 15.77 15.91 -11.99
N HIS A 21 14.62 16.58 -11.81
CA HIS A 21 13.85 17.18 -12.91
C HIS A 21 14.68 18.22 -13.66
N LYS A 22 15.30 19.18 -12.97
CA LYS A 22 16.16 20.21 -13.58
C LYS A 22 17.35 19.61 -14.33
N GLN A 23 17.95 18.56 -13.76
CA GLN A 23 19.06 17.86 -14.39
C GLN A 23 18.61 17.18 -15.69
N SER A 24 17.48 16.47 -15.67
CA SER A 24 16.91 15.83 -16.85
C SER A 24 16.54 16.85 -17.94
N GLU A 25 15.97 17.98 -17.58
CA GLU A 25 15.65 19.07 -18.50
C GLU A 25 16.90 19.61 -19.19
N LYS A 26 17.97 19.81 -18.44
CA LYS A 26 19.26 20.25 -18.98
C LYS A 26 19.85 19.21 -19.96
N GLU A 27 19.84 17.94 -19.55
CA GLU A 27 20.34 16.83 -20.39
C GLU A 27 19.53 16.66 -21.68
N ILE A 28 18.20 16.85 -21.64
CA ILE A 28 17.35 16.83 -22.84
C ILE A 28 17.76 17.92 -23.81
N ASN A 29 17.96 19.15 -23.33
CA ASN A 29 18.34 20.28 -24.17
C ASN A 29 19.75 20.07 -24.78
N GLU A 30 20.72 19.62 -23.99
CA GLU A 30 22.05 19.28 -24.49
C GLU A 30 22.02 18.17 -25.54
N LEU A 31 21.24 17.10 -25.33
CA LEU A 31 21.09 16.03 -26.31
C LEU A 31 20.38 16.50 -27.59
N TYR A 32 19.42 17.43 -27.47
CA TYR A 32 18.73 18.01 -28.61
C TYR A 32 19.70 18.86 -29.50
N ASP A 33 20.53 19.68 -28.87
CA ASP A 33 21.53 20.48 -29.57
C ASP A 33 22.55 19.59 -30.27
N ILE A 34 23.02 18.52 -29.61
CA ILE A 34 23.92 17.52 -30.21
C ILE A 34 23.25 16.83 -31.41
N PHE A 35 21.96 16.48 -31.29
CA PHE A 35 21.22 15.84 -32.35
C PHE A 35 21.07 16.75 -33.58
N GLN A 36 20.81 18.05 -33.40
CA GLN A 36 20.74 19.02 -34.47
C GLN A 36 22.08 19.14 -35.23
N LEU A 37 23.17 19.35 -34.50
CA LEU A 37 24.51 19.45 -35.10
C LEU A 37 24.88 18.18 -35.84
N ALA A 38 24.67 17.01 -35.28
CA ALA A 38 24.97 15.74 -35.94
C ALA A 38 24.11 15.50 -37.19
N SER A 39 22.87 16.03 -37.22
CA SER A 39 21.97 15.93 -38.36
C SER A 39 22.42 16.88 -39.48
N GLU A 40 22.88 18.09 -39.17
CA GLU A 40 23.42 19.07 -40.12
C GLU A 40 24.70 18.56 -40.78
N GLU A 41 25.60 17.92 -39.96
CA GLU A 41 26.86 17.36 -40.48
C GLU A 41 26.68 15.99 -41.14
N ASN A 42 25.49 15.42 -41.18
CA ASN A 42 25.19 14.06 -41.65
C ASN A 42 25.99 12.95 -40.98
N ASP A 43 26.38 13.13 -39.68
CA ASP A 43 27.07 12.13 -38.91
C ASP A 43 26.09 11.09 -38.38
N LYS A 44 25.92 10.01 -39.14
CA LYS A 44 24.99 8.91 -38.77
C LYS A 44 25.37 8.20 -37.46
N GLN A 45 26.66 8.15 -37.13
CA GLN A 45 27.10 7.47 -35.90
C GLN A 45 26.72 8.29 -34.67
N LEU A 46 26.97 9.60 -34.68
CA LEU A 46 26.64 10.51 -33.60
C LEU A 46 25.11 10.59 -33.39
N VAL A 47 24.33 10.60 -34.49
CA VAL A 47 22.86 10.54 -34.44
C VAL A 47 22.38 9.29 -33.73
N GLN A 48 22.94 8.10 -34.05
CA GLN A 48 22.54 6.85 -33.37
C GLN A 48 22.92 6.83 -31.90
N GLU A 49 24.08 7.34 -31.55
CA GLU A 49 24.51 7.43 -30.12
C GLU A 49 23.61 8.38 -29.33
N THR A 50 23.25 9.53 -29.91
CA THR A 50 22.35 10.50 -29.28
C THR A 50 20.95 9.90 -29.07
N LEU A 51 20.41 9.18 -30.06
CA LEU A 51 19.12 8.48 -29.93
C LEU A 51 19.14 7.42 -28.82
N LYS A 52 20.24 6.67 -28.67
CA LYS A 52 20.39 5.71 -27.55
C LYS A 52 20.39 6.41 -26.20
N LYS A 53 21.11 7.54 -26.06
CA LYS A 53 21.11 8.34 -24.83
C LYS A 53 19.71 8.89 -24.53
N PHE A 54 19.01 9.36 -25.55
CA PHE A 54 17.62 9.84 -25.42
C PHE A 54 16.66 8.76 -24.91
N SER A 55 16.80 7.53 -25.44
CA SER A 55 15.98 6.40 -25.00
C SER A 55 16.23 6.07 -23.53
N LYS A 56 17.51 6.10 -23.09
CA LYS A 56 17.88 5.89 -21.69
C LYS A 56 17.33 6.98 -20.78
N LEU A 57 17.49 8.24 -21.16
CA LEU A 57 16.97 9.37 -20.40
C LEU A 57 15.44 9.34 -20.28
N LYS A 58 14.74 8.90 -21.33
CA LYS A 58 13.28 8.69 -21.31
C LYS A 58 12.87 7.66 -20.27
N GLU A 59 13.60 6.55 -20.14
CA GLU A 59 13.33 5.54 -19.11
C GLU A 59 13.60 6.06 -17.69
N GLU A 60 14.67 6.84 -17.51
CA GLU A 60 14.98 7.46 -16.22
C GLU A 60 13.92 8.49 -15.83
N PHE A 61 13.46 9.31 -16.78
CA PHE A 61 12.39 10.28 -16.55
C PHE A 61 11.07 9.60 -16.20
N LYS A 62 10.72 8.50 -16.88
CA LYS A 62 9.54 7.70 -16.54
C LYS A 62 9.58 7.17 -15.10
N LYS A 63 10.74 6.73 -14.62
CA LYS A 63 10.92 6.31 -13.21
C LYS A 63 10.73 7.46 -12.22
N LEU A 64 11.17 8.66 -12.56
CA LEU A 64 10.96 9.85 -11.74
C LEU A 64 9.48 10.24 -11.68
N GLU A 65 8.79 10.21 -12.81
CA GLU A 65 7.36 10.48 -12.91
C GLU A 65 6.54 9.53 -12.03
N ILE A 66 6.83 8.23 -12.08
CA ILE A 66 6.19 7.23 -11.21
C ILE A 66 6.42 7.58 -9.72
N LYS A 67 7.64 7.97 -9.34
CA LYS A 67 7.91 8.39 -7.96
C LYS A 67 7.09 9.61 -7.51
N CYS A 68 6.75 10.51 -8.42
CA CYS A 68 5.86 11.64 -8.12
C CYS A 68 4.43 11.19 -7.79
N PHE A 69 3.92 10.14 -8.47
CA PHE A 69 2.61 9.57 -8.20
C PHE A 69 2.55 8.77 -6.88
N LEU A 70 3.68 8.27 -6.41
CA LEU A 70 3.82 7.51 -5.17
C LEU A 70 4.10 8.44 -3.97
N SER A 71 3.22 9.43 -3.77
CA SER A 71 3.42 10.52 -2.78
C SER A 71 2.69 10.32 -1.45
N ASN A 72 1.79 9.33 -1.33
CA ASN A 72 1.09 9.05 -0.09
C ASN A 72 2.01 8.44 0.97
N GLU A 73 1.80 8.77 2.24
CA GLU A 73 2.60 8.24 3.37
C GLU A 73 2.66 6.70 3.38
N ASN A 74 1.59 6.04 2.97
CA ASN A 74 1.50 4.59 2.95
C ASN A 74 2.17 3.97 1.71
N ASP A 75 2.40 4.72 0.64
CA ASP A 75 2.92 4.18 -0.62
C ASP A 75 4.32 3.56 -0.49
N ILE A 76 5.12 4.05 0.46
CA ILE A 76 6.48 3.55 0.75
C ILE A 76 6.48 2.21 1.50
N LEU A 77 5.35 1.79 2.07
CA LEU A 77 5.26 0.62 2.94
C LEU A 77 5.36 -0.68 2.14
N ASP A 78 5.76 -1.74 2.87
CA ASP A 78 5.57 -3.12 2.43
C ASP A 78 4.08 -3.41 2.21
N SER A 79 3.76 -4.47 1.47
CA SER A 79 2.38 -4.84 1.19
C SER A 79 2.09 -6.31 1.47
N TYR A 80 0.89 -6.57 1.98
CA TYR A 80 0.28 -7.88 1.93
C TYR A 80 -0.58 -7.99 0.67
N LEU A 81 -0.49 -9.15 0.01
CA LEU A 81 -1.38 -9.56 -1.07
C LEU A 81 -2.13 -10.80 -0.65
N GLU A 82 -3.42 -10.72 -0.67
CA GLU A 82 -4.33 -11.81 -0.33
C GLU A 82 -5.07 -12.26 -1.59
N PHE A 83 -5.05 -13.56 -1.86
CA PHE A 83 -5.64 -14.20 -3.02
C PHE A 83 -6.78 -15.11 -2.57
N HIS A 84 -7.94 -14.99 -3.19
CA HIS A 84 -9.08 -15.87 -2.95
C HIS A 84 -9.63 -16.42 -4.25
N ALA A 85 -9.88 -17.72 -4.25
CA ALA A 85 -10.63 -18.35 -5.32
C ALA A 85 -12.09 -17.85 -5.30
N GLY A 86 -12.57 -17.40 -6.45
CA GLY A 86 -13.95 -16.99 -6.64
C GLY A 86 -14.82 -18.09 -7.24
N ALA A 87 -15.77 -17.70 -8.07
CA ALA A 87 -16.62 -18.66 -8.77
C ALA A 87 -15.85 -19.39 -9.88
N GLY A 88 -16.04 -20.71 -9.97
CA GLY A 88 -15.40 -21.59 -10.96
C GLY A 88 -14.90 -22.94 -10.41
N GLY A 89 -15.15 -23.21 -9.11
CA GLY A 89 -14.71 -24.48 -8.50
C GLY A 89 -13.19 -24.69 -8.54
N THR A 90 -12.73 -25.90 -8.90
CA THR A 90 -11.30 -26.24 -9.02
C THR A 90 -10.55 -25.30 -9.96
N GLU A 91 -11.21 -24.85 -11.05
CA GLU A 91 -10.64 -23.89 -12.01
C GLU A 91 -10.30 -22.54 -11.37
N SER A 92 -11.16 -22.04 -10.47
CA SER A 92 -10.90 -20.78 -9.76
C SER A 92 -9.78 -20.89 -8.72
N GLN A 93 -9.65 -22.08 -8.13
CA GLN A 93 -8.55 -22.37 -7.18
C GLN A 93 -7.20 -22.41 -7.91
N ASP A 94 -7.15 -23.03 -9.10
CA ASP A 94 -5.95 -22.99 -9.95
C ASP A 94 -5.65 -21.57 -10.41
N TRP A 95 -6.68 -20.81 -10.82
CA TRP A 95 -6.51 -19.42 -11.20
C TRP A 95 -5.92 -18.54 -10.09
N ALA A 96 -6.38 -18.70 -8.86
CA ALA A 96 -5.83 -17.98 -7.70
C ALA A 96 -4.34 -18.34 -7.48
N ALA A 97 -3.95 -19.59 -7.68
CA ALA A 97 -2.56 -20.01 -7.61
C ALA A 97 -1.71 -19.41 -8.75
N MET A 98 -2.26 -19.34 -9.97
CA MET A 98 -1.59 -18.68 -11.11
C MET A 98 -1.37 -17.20 -10.86
N LEU A 99 -2.36 -16.47 -10.32
CA LEU A 99 -2.22 -15.05 -9.96
C LEU A 99 -1.14 -14.85 -8.89
N ARG A 100 -1.16 -15.65 -7.82
CA ARG A 100 -0.10 -15.58 -6.80
C ARG A 100 1.29 -15.76 -7.43
N ARG A 101 1.44 -16.78 -8.29
CA ARG A 101 2.70 -17.02 -9.00
C ARG A 101 3.12 -15.84 -9.87
N MET A 102 2.19 -15.20 -10.55
CA MET A 102 2.45 -14.01 -11.38
C MET A 102 3.05 -12.87 -10.54
N TYR A 103 2.42 -12.52 -9.41
CA TYR A 103 2.95 -11.47 -8.53
C TYR A 103 4.27 -11.85 -7.86
N MET A 104 4.46 -13.13 -7.49
CA MET A 104 5.74 -13.60 -6.96
C MET A 104 6.87 -13.48 -8.00
N LYS A 105 6.60 -13.81 -9.27
CA LYS A 105 7.56 -13.65 -10.36
C LYS A 105 7.88 -12.18 -10.63
N TRP A 106 6.86 -11.31 -10.66
CA TRP A 106 7.05 -9.88 -10.77
C TRP A 106 7.95 -9.33 -9.66
N ALA A 107 7.70 -9.71 -8.43
CA ALA A 107 8.51 -9.31 -7.29
C ALA A 107 9.96 -9.81 -7.39
N ALA A 108 10.16 -11.05 -7.86
CA ALA A 108 11.48 -11.63 -8.04
C ALA A 108 12.30 -10.90 -9.13
N VAL A 109 11.68 -10.51 -10.25
CA VAL A 109 12.34 -9.74 -11.33
C VAL A 109 12.81 -8.36 -10.84
N ARG A 110 12.13 -7.80 -9.83
CA ARG A 110 12.48 -6.51 -9.22
C ARG A 110 13.33 -6.62 -7.95
N ASP A 111 13.83 -7.81 -7.65
CA ASP A 111 14.64 -8.10 -6.44
C ASP A 111 13.91 -7.77 -5.12
N PHE A 112 12.57 -7.84 -5.11
CA PHE A 112 11.78 -7.67 -3.91
C PHE A 112 11.72 -8.96 -3.10
N LYS A 113 11.74 -8.83 -1.77
CA LYS A 113 11.63 -9.98 -0.88
C LYS A 113 10.17 -10.42 -0.76
N VAL A 114 9.91 -11.73 -0.97
CA VAL A 114 8.58 -12.32 -0.86
C VAL A 114 8.57 -13.34 0.27
N GLU A 115 7.59 -13.23 1.17
CA GLU A 115 7.35 -14.17 2.26
C GLU A 115 5.92 -14.72 2.16
N LEU A 116 5.78 -16.05 2.22
CA LEU A 116 4.47 -16.69 2.31
C LEU A 116 4.01 -16.66 3.77
N ILE A 117 2.90 -15.98 4.03
CA ILE A 117 2.33 -15.84 5.38
C ILE A 117 1.35 -16.97 5.68
N SER A 118 0.42 -17.23 4.74
CA SER A 118 -0.57 -18.30 4.89
C SER A 118 -0.95 -18.88 3.54
N GLU A 119 -1.34 -20.15 3.55
CA GLU A 119 -1.84 -20.86 2.37
C GLU A 119 -2.88 -21.89 2.78
N HIS A 120 -4.05 -21.82 2.15
CA HIS A 120 -5.08 -22.84 2.19
C HIS A 120 -5.19 -23.47 0.81
N LYS A 121 -4.69 -24.71 0.68
CA LYS A 121 -4.71 -25.44 -0.59
C LYS A 121 -6.13 -25.80 -1.01
N GLY A 122 -6.32 -25.91 -2.31
CA GLY A 122 -7.54 -26.46 -2.90
C GLY A 122 -7.66 -27.97 -2.63
N ASP A 123 -8.85 -28.51 -2.78
CA ASP A 123 -9.08 -29.93 -2.52
C ASP A 123 -8.44 -30.82 -3.59
N GLU A 124 -8.47 -30.40 -4.86
CA GLU A 124 -7.92 -31.14 -6.01
C GLU A 124 -6.71 -30.42 -6.64
N ALA A 125 -6.79 -29.09 -6.77
CA ALA A 125 -5.73 -28.28 -7.37
C ALA A 125 -5.78 -26.84 -6.85
N GLY A 126 -4.68 -26.11 -7.00
CA GLY A 126 -4.59 -24.69 -6.71
C GLY A 126 -4.72 -24.33 -5.23
N ILE A 127 -5.24 -23.15 -4.95
CA ILE A 127 -5.42 -22.59 -3.60
C ILE A 127 -6.83 -22.03 -3.41
N LYS A 128 -7.43 -22.26 -2.24
CA LYS A 128 -8.66 -21.59 -1.81
C LYS A 128 -8.38 -20.16 -1.42
N SER A 129 -7.32 -19.95 -0.64
CA SER A 129 -6.80 -18.63 -0.27
C SER A 129 -5.31 -18.69 0.01
N SER A 130 -4.62 -17.57 -0.16
CA SER A 130 -3.21 -17.42 0.21
C SER A 130 -2.89 -15.96 0.50
N VAL A 131 -2.01 -15.72 1.46
CA VAL A 131 -1.48 -14.40 1.78
C VAL A 131 0.03 -14.42 1.61
N ILE A 132 0.56 -13.49 0.84
CA ILE A 132 1.99 -13.23 0.74
C ILE A 132 2.30 -11.82 1.22
N LYS A 133 3.49 -11.63 1.80
CA LYS A 133 4.06 -10.33 2.09
C LYS A 133 5.15 -10.03 1.07
N ILE A 134 5.10 -8.84 0.46
CA ILE A 134 6.16 -8.35 -0.41
C ILE A 134 6.79 -7.13 0.26
N SER A 135 8.12 -7.19 0.43
CA SER A 135 8.89 -6.13 1.08
C SER A 135 9.85 -5.47 0.09
N GLY A 136 9.85 -4.15 0.08
CA GLY A 136 10.69 -3.32 -0.78
C GLY A 136 10.21 -1.88 -0.84
N GLU A 137 10.91 -1.06 -1.61
CA GLU A 137 10.60 0.37 -1.70
C GLU A 137 9.36 0.62 -2.57
N TYR A 138 8.36 1.35 -2.03
CA TYR A 138 7.10 1.72 -2.69
C TYR A 138 6.20 0.57 -3.12
N ILE A 139 6.31 -0.61 -2.50
CA ILE A 139 5.54 -1.80 -2.90
C ILE A 139 4.04 -1.57 -2.82
N TYR A 140 3.55 -1.04 -1.70
CA TYR A 140 2.12 -0.76 -1.57
C TYR A 140 1.65 0.25 -2.62
N GLY A 141 2.43 1.30 -2.87
CA GLY A 141 2.11 2.30 -3.87
C GLY A 141 1.93 1.71 -5.28
N PHE A 142 2.81 0.79 -5.70
CA PHE A 142 2.69 0.09 -6.98
C PHE A 142 1.48 -0.84 -7.05
N LEU A 143 1.19 -1.55 -5.96
CA LEU A 143 0.21 -2.64 -5.97
C LEU A 143 -1.18 -2.22 -5.48
N LYS A 144 -1.35 -1.07 -4.82
CA LYS A 144 -2.65 -0.62 -4.27
C LYS A 144 -3.80 -0.65 -5.27
N SER A 145 -3.49 -0.45 -6.54
CA SER A 145 -4.47 -0.50 -7.63
C SER A 145 -4.86 -1.91 -8.06
N GLU A 146 -4.14 -2.95 -7.64
CA GLU A 146 -4.39 -4.33 -8.06
C GLU A 146 -5.48 -5.04 -7.23
N SER A 147 -6.06 -4.34 -6.25
CA SER A 147 -7.20 -4.86 -5.49
C SER A 147 -8.44 -4.95 -6.37
N GLY A 148 -9.00 -6.16 -6.50
CA GLY A 148 -10.22 -6.41 -7.26
C GLY A 148 -10.31 -7.81 -7.84
N ILE A 149 -11.23 -8.00 -8.79
CA ILE A 149 -11.53 -9.29 -9.41
C ILE A 149 -10.78 -9.44 -10.73
N HIS A 150 -10.08 -10.56 -10.85
CA HIS A 150 -9.37 -10.99 -12.06
C HIS A 150 -10.14 -12.12 -12.74
N ARG A 151 -10.49 -11.96 -14.00
CA ARG A 151 -11.23 -12.93 -14.80
C ARG A 151 -10.28 -13.72 -15.70
N LEU A 152 -10.37 -15.04 -15.68
CA LEU A 152 -9.68 -15.95 -16.60
C LEU A 152 -10.69 -16.61 -17.54
N VAL A 153 -10.33 -16.66 -18.82
CA VAL A 153 -11.07 -17.41 -19.85
C VAL A 153 -10.08 -18.33 -20.58
N ARG A 154 -10.22 -19.62 -20.39
CA ARG A 154 -9.36 -20.63 -21.04
C ARG A 154 -10.12 -21.95 -21.29
N ILE A 155 -9.52 -22.85 -22.05
CA ILE A 155 -9.91 -24.25 -22.05
C ILE A 155 -9.46 -24.87 -20.73
N SER A 156 -10.40 -25.48 -19.99
CA SER A 156 -10.10 -26.06 -18.68
C SER A 156 -9.23 -27.31 -18.79
N PRO A 157 -8.11 -27.41 -18.07
CA PRO A 157 -7.34 -28.64 -17.97
C PRO A 157 -8.01 -29.69 -17.08
N PHE A 158 -9.05 -29.33 -16.32
CA PHE A 158 -9.78 -30.22 -15.41
C PHE A 158 -11.08 -30.78 -16.05
N ASP A 159 -11.48 -30.27 -17.20
CA ASP A 159 -12.65 -30.72 -17.93
C ASP A 159 -12.25 -31.69 -19.05
N SER A 160 -12.65 -32.95 -18.92
CA SER A 160 -12.40 -33.99 -19.94
C SER A 160 -12.99 -33.65 -21.32
N GLY A 161 -14.03 -32.78 -21.36
CA GLY A 161 -14.65 -32.29 -22.59
C GLY A 161 -13.91 -31.11 -23.26
N ALA A 162 -12.76 -30.68 -22.72
CA ALA A 162 -11.96 -29.55 -23.21
C ALA A 162 -12.80 -28.28 -23.51
N ARG A 163 -13.82 -28.02 -22.68
CA ARG A 163 -14.70 -26.87 -22.84
C ARG A 163 -14.04 -25.60 -22.34
N ARG A 164 -14.47 -24.47 -22.89
CA ARG A 164 -14.06 -23.15 -22.45
C ARG A 164 -14.75 -22.79 -21.14
N HIS A 165 -13.97 -22.47 -20.11
CA HIS A 165 -14.45 -22.04 -18.81
C HIS A 165 -14.07 -20.58 -18.53
N THR A 166 -14.88 -19.94 -17.71
CA THR A 166 -14.61 -18.61 -17.15
C THR A 166 -14.54 -18.74 -15.65
N SER A 167 -13.42 -18.31 -15.08
CA SER A 167 -13.13 -18.41 -13.64
C SER A 167 -12.76 -17.03 -13.09
N PHE A 168 -13.04 -16.82 -11.82
CA PHE A 168 -12.76 -15.59 -11.13
C PHE A 168 -11.93 -15.85 -9.90
N ALA A 169 -10.99 -14.94 -9.64
CA ALA A 169 -10.26 -14.88 -8.38
C ALA A 169 -10.11 -13.42 -7.97
N SER A 170 -10.12 -13.15 -6.68
CA SER A 170 -9.89 -11.81 -6.15
C SER A 170 -8.49 -11.66 -5.60
N VAL A 171 -7.93 -10.49 -5.78
CA VAL A 171 -6.67 -10.04 -5.17
C VAL A 171 -7.00 -8.86 -4.27
N TRP A 172 -6.47 -8.86 -3.06
CA TRP A 172 -6.57 -7.76 -2.12
C TRP A 172 -5.18 -7.31 -1.72
N VAL A 173 -4.96 -6.00 -1.74
CA VAL A 173 -3.68 -5.38 -1.44
C VAL A 173 -3.88 -4.42 -0.28
N TYR A 174 -3.08 -4.58 0.78
CA TYR A 174 -3.12 -3.69 1.94
C TYR A 174 -1.72 -3.46 2.50
N PRO A 175 -1.44 -2.28 3.07
CA PRO A 175 -0.12 -1.93 3.57
C PRO A 175 0.23 -2.71 4.83
N VAL A 176 1.51 -2.98 5.02
CA VAL A 176 2.05 -3.47 6.29
C VAL A 176 2.22 -2.28 7.22
N ILE A 177 1.27 -2.09 8.13
CA ILE A 177 1.35 -1.04 9.15
C ILE A 177 2.13 -1.60 10.33
N SER A 178 3.18 -0.90 10.77
CA SER A 178 3.90 -1.28 12.00
C SER A 178 2.97 -1.14 13.21
N GLU A 179 3.01 -2.13 14.11
CA GLU A 179 2.19 -2.14 15.34
C GLU A 179 2.65 -1.11 16.37
N ASP A 180 3.77 -0.44 16.18
CA ASP A 180 4.27 0.60 17.06
C ASP A 180 3.38 1.84 17.02
N ILE A 181 2.40 1.86 17.91
CA ILE A 181 1.59 3.05 18.19
C ILE A 181 2.37 3.90 19.18
N ASP A 182 3.19 4.83 18.67
CA ASP A 182 3.86 5.82 19.51
C ASP A 182 2.85 6.94 19.85
N ILE A 183 2.32 6.91 21.06
CA ILE A 183 1.38 7.93 21.54
C ILE A 183 2.16 9.06 22.15
N GLU A 184 2.34 10.13 21.38
CA GLU A 184 2.90 11.37 21.87
C GLU A 184 1.79 12.21 22.53
N ILE A 185 1.86 12.35 23.86
CA ILE A 185 0.92 13.19 24.61
C ILE A 185 1.58 14.55 24.85
N LEU A 186 1.05 15.59 24.24
CA LEU A 186 1.53 16.96 24.40
C LEU A 186 0.81 17.63 25.59
N ASP A 187 1.55 18.30 26.45
CA ASP A 187 0.98 18.98 27.64
C ASP A 187 -0.10 20.01 27.27
N LYS A 188 0.01 20.65 26.12
CA LYS A 188 -1.01 21.60 25.60
C LYS A 188 -2.37 20.97 25.29
N ASP A 189 -2.40 19.64 25.05
CA ASP A 189 -3.60 18.89 24.71
C ASP A 189 -4.25 18.27 25.96
N LEU A 190 -3.68 18.55 27.15
CA LEU A 190 -4.16 18.06 28.43
C LEU A 190 -4.80 19.18 29.24
N ARG A 191 -5.98 18.89 29.76
CA ARG A 191 -6.57 19.67 30.85
C ARG A 191 -6.49 18.85 32.13
N ILE A 192 -5.81 19.38 33.15
CA ILE A 192 -5.59 18.72 34.42
C ILE A 192 -6.37 19.48 35.47
N ASP A 193 -7.36 18.81 36.07
CA ASP A 193 -8.19 19.34 37.13
C ASP A 193 -7.88 18.56 38.43
N THR A 194 -7.67 19.26 39.54
CA THR A 194 -7.51 18.67 40.88
C THR A 194 -8.75 18.91 41.69
N TYR A 195 -9.17 17.93 42.49
CA TYR A 195 -10.35 18.03 43.30
C TYR A 195 -10.20 17.19 44.60
N ARG A 196 -11.11 17.43 45.54
CA ARG A 196 -11.13 16.69 46.80
C ARG A 196 -11.70 15.29 46.58
N SER A 197 -10.98 14.27 47.08
CA SER A 197 -11.48 12.91 47.02
C SER A 197 -12.71 12.75 47.91
N SER A 198 -13.79 12.15 47.40
CA SER A 198 -14.97 11.79 48.17
C SER A 198 -14.94 10.29 48.43
N GLY A 199 -14.82 9.87 49.71
CA GLY A 199 -14.82 8.46 50.12
C GLY A 199 -14.92 8.29 51.64
N ALA A 200 -15.26 7.09 52.09
CA ALA A 200 -15.29 6.69 53.51
C ALA A 200 -13.86 6.59 54.06
N GLY A 201 -13.24 7.73 54.34
CA GLY A 201 -11.90 7.85 54.93
C GLY A 201 -11.83 8.98 55.94
N GLY A 202 -10.97 8.88 56.94
CA GLY A 202 -10.87 9.81 58.08
C GLY A 202 -10.58 11.25 57.69
N GLN A 203 -10.50 12.18 58.69
CA GLN A 203 -10.41 13.63 58.55
C GLN A 203 -9.39 14.16 57.52
N HIS A 204 -8.36 13.41 57.17
CA HIS A 204 -7.33 13.80 56.20
C HIS A 204 -7.77 13.67 54.73
N VAL A 205 -8.72 12.81 54.40
CA VAL A 205 -9.21 12.58 53.03
C VAL A 205 -10.07 13.76 52.54
N ASN A 206 -10.72 14.47 53.47
CA ASN A 206 -11.64 15.55 53.15
C ASN A 206 -10.99 16.96 53.14
N THR A 207 -9.68 17.07 53.45
CA THR A 207 -9.00 18.36 53.61
C THR A 207 -7.97 18.66 52.50
N THR A 208 -7.53 17.68 51.72
CA THR A 208 -6.51 17.86 50.69
C THR A 208 -7.02 17.52 49.29
N ASP A 209 -6.76 18.40 48.33
CA ASP A 209 -7.11 18.18 46.91
C ASP A 209 -6.14 17.18 46.26
N SER A 210 -6.21 15.91 46.68
CA SER A 210 -5.30 14.85 46.20
C SER A 210 -5.79 14.13 44.96
N ALA A 211 -7.09 14.19 44.64
CA ALA A 211 -7.65 13.56 43.44
C ALA A 211 -7.31 14.35 42.15
N VAL A 212 -6.93 13.64 41.09
CA VAL A 212 -6.54 14.21 39.81
C VAL A 212 -7.45 13.67 38.71
N ARG A 213 -7.93 14.56 37.86
CA ARG A 213 -8.65 14.27 36.62
C ARG A 213 -7.86 14.85 35.47
N ILE A 214 -7.58 14.04 34.45
CA ILE A 214 -6.92 14.46 33.23
C ILE A 214 -7.91 14.26 32.06
N THR A 215 -8.13 15.32 31.30
CA THR A 215 -8.94 15.28 30.07
C THR A 215 -8.03 15.54 28.90
N HIS A 216 -7.98 14.60 27.97
CA HIS A 216 -7.31 14.80 26.68
C HIS A 216 -8.27 15.50 25.72
N ILE A 217 -7.98 16.75 25.38
CA ILE A 217 -8.88 17.65 24.64
C ILE A 217 -9.24 17.11 23.24
N PRO A 218 -8.28 16.60 22.42
CA PRO A 218 -8.59 16.14 21.07
C PRO A 218 -9.48 14.89 21.03
N SER A 219 -9.22 13.90 21.90
CA SER A 219 -9.99 12.64 21.93
C SER A 219 -11.17 12.66 22.89
N LYS A 220 -11.29 13.68 23.72
CA LYS A 220 -12.29 13.80 24.82
C LYS A 220 -12.24 12.66 25.85
N ILE A 221 -11.14 11.93 25.91
CA ILE A 221 -10.95 10.87 26.89
C ILE A 221 -10.65 11.49 28.24
N VAL A 222 -11.37 11.04 29.27
CA VAL A 222 -11.24 11.51 30.65
C VAL A 222 -10.79 10.35 31.52
N VAL A 223 -9.76 10.57 32.32
CA VAL A 223 -9.26 9.65 33.33
C VAL A 223 -9.19 10.34 34.71
N GLN A 224 -9.44 9.60 35.76
CA GLN A 224 -9.35 10.13 37.11
C GLN A 224 -8.74 9.12 38.05
N CYS A 225 -7.95 9.59 39.03
CA CYS A 225 -7.32 8.77 40.06
C CYS A 225 -7.38 9.49 41.40
N GLN A 226 -7.75 8.75 42.47
CA GLN A 226 -7.83 9.25 43.86
C GLN A 226 -7.29 8.23 44.85
N ASN A 227 -6.52 7.22 44.43
CA ASN A 227 -6.13 6.09 45.25
C ASN A 227 -5.01 6.44 46.23
N GLU A 228 -4.16 7.41 45.90
CA GLU A 228 -3.01 7.77 46.70
C GLU A 228 -3.22 9.11 47.40
N ARG A 229 -2.58 9.28 48.59
CA ARG A 229 -2.58 10.56 49.34
C ARG A 229 -1.75 11.64 48.64
N SER A 230 -0.84 11.27 47.73
CA SER A 230 0.05 12.15 47.01
C SER A 230 -0.58 12.53 45.67
N GLN A 231 -0.82 13.82 45.44
CA GLN A 231 -1.30 14.38 44.17
C GLN A 231 -0.36 14.02 43.03
N HIS A 232 0.96 14.04 43.24
CA HIS A 232 1.95 13.68 42.23
C HIS A 232 1.84 12.22 41.78
N LYS A 233 1.66 11.27 42.71
CA LYS A 233 1.46 9.86 42.36
C LYS A 233 0.15 9.65 41.60
N ASN A 234 -0.93 10.31 42.02
CA ASN A 234 -2.21 10.26 41.34
C ASN A 234 -2.10 10.83 39.92
N LYS A 235 -1.35 11.93 39.69
CA LYS A 235 -1.08 12.49 38.35
C LYS A 235 -0.31 11.49 37.45
N GLU A 236 0.73 10.86 37.99
CA GLU A 236 1.51 9.86 37.25
C GLU A 236 0.65 8.65 36.86
N THR A 237 -0.15 8.14 37.81
CA THR A 237 -1.09 7.04 37.56
C THR A 237 -2.13 7.43 36.50
N CYS A 238 -2.71 8.63 36.60
CA CYS A 238 -3.61 9.16 35.55
C CYS A 238 -2.96 9.25 34.19
N MET A 239 -1.70 9.70 34.09
CA MET A 239 -0.98 9.74 32.83
C MET A 239 -0.78 8.35 32.21
N ASN A 240 -0.45 7.37 33.03
CA ASN A 240 -0.32 5.99 32.56
C ASN A 240 -1.67 5.40 32.11
N MET A 241 -2.75 5.67 32.87
CA MET A 241 -4.11 5.30 32.46
C MET A 241 -4.56 5.99 31.17
N LEU A 242 -4.21 7.25 30.99
CA LEU A 242 -4.50 7.99 29.76
C LEU A 242 -3.77 7.40 28.56
N LYS A 243 -2.48 7.09 28.71
CA LYS A 243 -1.71 6.41 27.66
C LYS A 243 -2.35 5.09 27.26
N ALA A 244 -2.74 4.27 28.23
CA ALA A 244 -3.39 2.99 27.93
C ALA A 244 -4.73 3.17 27.19
N ARG A 245 -5.56 4.13 27.60
CA ARG A 245 -6.85 4.41 26.93
C ARG A 245 -6.70 5.02 25.54
N LEU A 246 -5.71 5.87 25.34
CA LEU A 246 -5.40 6.42 24.00
C LEU A 246 -4.89 5.32 23.08
N TYR A 247 -4.07 4.40 23.58
CA TYR A 247 -3.61 3.22 22.86
C TYR A 247 -4.78 2.34 22.40
N GLU A 248 -5.68 2.03 23.32
CA GLU A 248 -6.89 1.25 23.02
C GLU A 248 -7.81 1.96 22.00
N HIS A 249 -8.00 3.28 22.15
CA HIS A 249 -8.78 4.07 21.22
C HIS A 249 -8.18 4.06 19.82
N GLU A 250 -6.86 4.17 19.68
CA GLU A 250 -6.18 4.14 18.40
C GLU A 250 -6.24 2.75 17.75
N ILE A 251 -6.12 1.68 18.54
CA ILE A 251 -6.35 0.31 18.05
C ILE A 251 -7.77 0.14 17.53
N GLN A 252 -8.77 0.62 18.28
CA GLN A 252 -10.17 0.52 17.85
C GLN A 252 -10.44 1.33 16.58
N LYS A 253 -9.83 2.50 16.43
CA LYS A 253 -9.93 3.31 15.24
C LYS A 253 -9.34 2.58 14.03
N ARG A 254 -8.12 2.05 14.15
CA ARG A 254 -7.48 1.25 13.11
C ARG A 254 -8.29 0.00 12.76
N LYS A 255 -8.87 -0.67 13.78
CA LYS A 255 -9.74 -1.81 13.56
C LYS A 255 -10.98 -1.44 12.77
N LYS A 256 -11.65 -0.32 13.10
CA LYS A 256 -12.79 0.19 12.32
C LYS A 256 -12.42 0.54 10.89
N GLU A 257 -11.26 1.12 10.65
CA GLU A 257 -10.75 1.40 9.31
C GLU A 257 -10.48 0.09 8.55
N SER A 258 -9.90 -0.92 9.20
CA SER A 258 -9.73 -2.26 8.65
C SER A 258 -11.07 -2.95 8.38
N ASP A 259 -12.03 -2.90 9.30
CA ASP A 259 -13.37 -3.46 9.15
C ASP A 259 -14.15 -2.77 8.00
N ASN A 260 -13.97 -1.45 7.82
CA ASN A 260 -14.55 -0.71 6.68
C ASN A 260 -13.93 -1.17 5.35
N ILE A 261 -12.63 -1.42 5.31
CA ILE A 261 -11.95 -2.00 4.15
C ILE A 261 -12.48 -3.42 3.90
N GLU A 262 -12.69 -4.20 4.96
CA GLU A 262 -13.20 -5.57 4.88
C GLU A 262 -14.68 -5.62 4.44
N ASN A 263 -15.50 -4.70 4.91
CA ASN A 263 -16.89 -4.54 4.46
C ASN A 263 -16.97 -4.07 3.00
N SER A 264 -16.06 -3.23 2.54
CA SER A 264 -15.97 -2.86 1.12
C SER A 264 -15.60 -4.06 0.22
N LYS A 265 -14.90 -5.08 0.77
CA LYS A 265 -14.63 -6.34 0.06
C LYS A 265 -15.92 -7.11 -0.28
N SER A 266 -16.92 -7.11 0.61
CA SER A 266 -18.17 -7.82 0.39
C SER A 266 -19.09 -7.15 -0.65
N GLU A 267 -18.94 -5.84 -0.87
CA GLU A 267 -19.68 -5.09 -1.89
C GLU A 267 -19.08 -5.22 -3.30
N ILE A 268 -17.83 -5.71 -3.43
CA ILE A 268 -17.20 -5.94 -4.73
C ILE A 268 -17.72 -7.27 -5.29
N GLY A 269 -19.01 -7.29 -5.62
CA GLY A 269 -19.63 -8.35 -6.39
C GLY A 269 -19.09 -8.39 -7.83
N TRP A 270 -19.59 -9.32 -8.63
CA TRP A 270 -19.23 -9.64 -10.01
C TRP A 270 -19.03 -8.45 -10.98
N GLY A 271 -19.43 -7.23 -10.58
CA GLY A 271 -19.35 -6.01 -11.38
C GLY A 271 -17.97 -5.33 -11.43
N HIS A 272 -17.07 -5.61 -10.50
CA HIS A 272 -15.79 -4.89 -10.39
C HIS A 272 -14.58 -5.71 -10.89
N GLN A 273 -14.68 -6.19 -12.14
CA GLN A 273 -13.55 -6.86 -12.79
C GLN A 273 -12.50 -5.83 -13.20
N ILE A 274 -11.34 -5.87 -12.58
CA ILE A 274 -10.23 -4.96 -12.92
C ILE A 274 -9.48 -5.41 -14.17
N ARG A 275 -9.27 -6.75 -14.34
CA ARG A 275 -8.50 -7.27 -15.45
C ARG A 275 -9.04 -8.61 -15.95
N SER A 276 -9.06 -8.77 -17.28
CA SER A 276 -9.50 -9.99 -17.97
C SER A 276 -8.33 -10.63 -18.69
N TYR A 277 -8.15 -11.92 -18.44
CA TYR A 277 -7.12 -12.76 -19.07
C TYR A 277 -7.82 -13.77 -19.98
N VAL A 278 -7.67 -13.61 -21.29
CA VAL A 278 -8.27 -14.48 -22.29
C VAL A 278 -7.17 -15.29 -22.95
N LEU A 279 -7.21 -16.61 -22.79
CA LEU A 279 -6.25 -17.55 -23.40
C LEU A 279 -6.87 -18.30 -24.59
N HIS A 280 -8.19 -18.28 -24.73
CA HIS A 280 -8.95 -18.91 -25.81
C HIS A 280 -10.30 -18.19 -26.02
N PRO A 281 -10.77 -17.92 -27.27
CA PRO A 281 -10.20 -18.32 -28.56
C PRO A 281 -9.06 -17.44 -29.07
N TYR A 282 -8.91 -16.25 -28.53
CA TYR A 282 -7.78 -15.35 -28.80
C TYR A 282 -6.97 -15.15 -27.51
N ARG A 283 -5.76 -14.63 -27.67
CA ARG A 283 -4.83 -14.47 -26.55
C ARG A 283 -4.64 -13.00 -26.23
N MET A 284 -5.13 -12.54 -25.09
CA MET A 284 -5.08 -11.13 -24.69
C MET A 284 -5.28 -10.97 -23.18
N VAL A 285 -4.56 -10.04 -22.60
CA VAL A 285 -4.84 -9.52 -21.23
C VAL A 285 -5.27 -8.07 -21.39
N LYS A 286 -6.42 -7.72 -20.81
CA LYS A 286 -6.98 -6.37 -20.85
C LYS A 286 -7.29 -5.87 -19.45
N ASP A 287 -6.84 -4.68 -19.12
CA ASP A 287 -7.28 -3.96 -17.93
C ASP A 287 -8.52 -3.13 -18.28
N ASN A 288 -9.63 -3.42 -17.60
CA ASN A 288 -10.91 -2.77 -17.88
C ASN A 288 -10.97 -1.31 -17.42
N ARG A 289 -10.08 -0.91 -16.54
CA ARG A 289 -10.02 0.45 -15.98
C ARG A 289 -9.27 1.40 -16.91
N THR A 290 -8.09 0.96 -17.38
CA THR A 290 -7.20 1.77 -18.20
C THR A 290 -7.38 1.53 -19.71
N ASN A 291 -8.09 0.46 -20.10
CA ASN A 291 -8.17 -0.06 -21.45
C ASN A 291 -6.82 -0.49 -22.05
N TYR A 292 -5.79 -0.63 -21.22
CA TYR A 292 -4.51 -1.16 -21.67
C TYR A 292 -4.62 -2.65 -21.99
N GLU A 293 -4.07 -3.07 -23.13
CA GLU A 293 -4.13 -4.43 -23.65
C GLU A 293 -2.73 -4.98 -23.95
N ASN A 294 -2.51 -6.26 -23.64
CA ASN A 294 -1.29 -6.98 -24.01
C ASN A 294 -1.67 -8.30 -24.69
N SER A 295 -1.15 -8.49 -25.92
CA SER A 295 -1.43 -9.67 -26.74
C SER A 295 -0.65 -10.93 -26.35
N ASN A 296 0.24 -10.83 -25.34
CA ASN A 296 1.02 -11.95 -24.86
C ASN A 296 0.72 -12.30 -23.39
N PRO A 297 -0.35 -13.07 -23.12
CA PRO A 297 -0.73 -13.44 -21.75
C PRO A 297 0.34 -14.24 -21.01
N ASP A 298 1.18 -15.02 -21.70
CA ASP A 298 2.21 -15.83 -21.04
C ASP A 298 3.25 -14.94 -20.36
N LYS A 299 3.70 -13.89 -21.04
CA LYS A 299 4.61 -12.90 -20.47
C LYS A 299 4.02 -12.23 -19.24
N VAL A 300 2.75 -11.82 -19.33
CA VAL A 300 2.03 -11.21 -18.21
C VAL A 300 1.96 -12.18 -17.02
N LEU A 301 1.59 -13.45 -17.27
CA LEU A 301 1.53 -14.49 -16.22
C LEU A 301 2.92 -14.87 -15.70
N ASP A 302 3.98 -14.57 -16.45
CA ASP A 302 5.36 -14.74 -16.03
C ASP A 302 5.92 -13.51 -15.28
N GLY A 303 5.09 -12.51 -15.00
CA GLY A 303 5.43 -11.38 -14.13
C GLY A 303 5.67 -10.06 -14.86
N GLU A 304 5.56 -9.97 -16.19
CA GLU A 304 5.65 -8.72 -16.93
C GLU A 304 4.35 -7.89 -16.79
N ILE A 305 4.10 -7.35 -15.60
CA ILE A 305 2.87 -6.57 -15.29
C ILE A 305 3.13 -5.08 -15.11
N ASP A 306 4.35 -4.61 -15.29
CA ASP A 306 4.74 -3.21 -15.03
C ASP A 306 3.90 -2.20 -15.80
N ASP A 307 3.66 -2.43 -17.08
CA ASP A 307 2.84 -1.54 -17.91
C ASP A 307 1.40 -1.42 -17.38
N PHE A 308 0.83 -2.52 -16.84
CA PHE A 308 -0.50 -2.48 -16.22
C PHE A 308 -0.50 -1.65 -14.93
N LEU A 309 0.53 -1.82 -14.09
CA LEU A 309 0.67 -1.07 -12.84
C LEU A 309 0.84 0.42 -13.11
N GLU A 310 1.73 0.77 -14.03
CA GLU A 310 2.01 2.15 -14.42
C GLU A 310 0.78 2.84 -15.00
N ASN A 311 0.10 2.22 -15.98
CA ASN A 311 -1.13 2.78 -16.55
C ASN A 311 -2.22 2.97 -15.50
N SER A 312 -2.29 2.08 -14.51
CA SER A 312 -3.24 2.22 -13.39
C SER A 312 -2.88 3.40 -12.49
N LEU A 313 -1.58 3.64 -12.22
CA LEU A 313 -1.13 4.81 -11.46
C LEU A 313 -1.45 6.12 -12.17
N TYR A 314 -1.24 6.20 -13.48
CA TYR A 314 -1.63 7.37 -14.29
C TYR A 314 -3.13 7.65 -14.17
N LYS A 315 -3.97 6.62 -14.24
CA LYS A 315 -5.43 6.77 -14.17
C LYS A 315 -5.95 7.23 -12.81
N ILE A 316 -5.31 6.79 -11.72
CA ILE A 316 -5.73 7.16 -10.35
C ILE A 316 -5.37 8.63 -10.05
N ASN A 317 -4.30 9.14 -10.67
CA ASN A 317 -3.79 10.49 -10.40
C ASN A 317 -4.18 11.51 -11.47
N ALA A 318 -4.90 11.11 -12.52
CA ALA A 318 -5.49 11.97 -13.54
C ALA A 318 -6.91 12.37 -13.16
#